data_4c9314ae08d003b407dd3fc9fef09464
#
_entry.id   4c9314ae08d003b407dd3fc9fef09464
#
_cell.length_a   1.000
_cell.length_b   1.000
_cell.length_c   1.000
_cell.angle_alpha   90.00
_cell.angle_beta   90.00
_cell.angle_gamma   90.00
#
_symmetry.space_group_name_H-M   'P 1'
#
loop_
_entity.id
_entity.type
_entity.pdbx_description
1 polymer ?
#
loop_
_entity_poly.entity_id
_entity_poly.type
_entity_poly.pdbx_seq_one_letter_code
_entity_poly.pdbx_strand_id
1 'polypeptide(L)'
;MCGCPLFHDKLPSSEVGAIDMKSKQNAVVMGLGYVGCVSAACFAEMGHSVFGVDRDINKVEAIRNAQSPFFEPALDRLIQRNVTEGRLQAGTLDEDTLGEADVIMLCVGTPSQANGNIDLSHLRRVCEEIVSLLRPRNKPLIVTVRSTVFPGTCESLLETVFAHREDVDIVSNPEFLREGTAVKDFMEPPLLVVGGSTDEAAHSVADLYATLPGEVSVVSLRTAELIKYACNAFHALKIGFANEIGSLAASLGVDPEQVMATMCRDTKLNISSAYLKPGFAFGGSCLPKDLRALTFRASRLDLKLPLLESVLPSNDEHLRRSIREIHELPGERIGIFGLAFKEDTDDLRESPVITILEHLIGKGRTVRVFDPHIQIGEIYGSNLSFVVSALPHIGRLLTGSLDQLISSSDALVIAQKPPITAIAQLTASGLPMLDLSRLEIKRDSELKASGIAYSGQAQ
;
A
#
# COMPACT_ATOMS: atom_id res chain seq x y z
N MET A 1 14.52 -35.25 -1.78
CA MET A 1 13.07 -35.44 -1.80
C MET A 1 12.52 -34.77 -0.55
N CYS A 2 12.03 -33.55 -0.68
CA CYS A 2 11.20 -32.92 0.33
C CYS A 2 10.15 -32.15 -0.45
N GLY A 3 8.93 -32.69 -0.45
CA GLY A 3 7.79 -32.11 -1.14
C GLY A 3 7.33 -30.86 -0.42
N CYS A 4 7.20 -29.79 -1.18
CA CYS A 4 6.51 -28.56 -0.78
C CYS A 4 5.00 -28.82 -0.92
N PRO A 5 4.16 -28.64 0.09
CA PRO A 5 2.73 -28.79 -0.08
C PRO A 5 2.17 -27.58 -0.83
N LEU A 6 1.46 -27.87 -1.90
CA LEU A 6 0.56 -26.95 -2.59
C LEU A 6 -0.46 -26.41 -1.59
N PHE A 7 -0.46 -25.11 -1.37
CA PHE A 7 -1.52 -24.43 -0.63
C PHE A 7 -2.80 -24.46 -1.48
N HIS A 8 -3.67 -25.41 -1.15
CA HIS A 8 -5.07 -25.31 -1.55
C HIS A 8 -5.74 -24.20 -0.75
N ASP A 9 -6.31 -23.23 -1.45
CA ASP A 9 -7.28 -22.27 -0.95
C ASP A 9 -8.41 -23.00 -0.19
N LYS A 10 -8.27 -23.14 1.11
CA LYS A 10 -9.38 -23.39 2.02
C LYS A 10 -9.43 -22.24 2.99
N LEU A 11 -10.28 -21.26 2.68
CA LEU A 11 -10.91 -20.47 3.73
C LEU A 11 -11.61 -21.48 4.65
N PRO A 12 -11.49 -21.36 5.98
CA PRO A 12 -12.15 -22.29 6.88
C PRO A 12 -13.65 -22.26 6.60
N SER A 13 -14.19 -23.41 6.19
CA SER A 13 -15.61 -23.62 6.04
C SER A 13 -16.22 -23.63 7.45
N SER A 14 -17.10 -22.64 7.72
CA SER A 14 -18.22 -22.70 8.63
C SER A 14 -18.08 -23.55 9.90
N GLU A 15 -17.46 -23.02 10.92
CA GLU A 15 -17.93 -23.04 12.29
C GLU A 15 -17.67 -21.67 12.89
N VAL A 16 -18.40 -20.66 12.40
CA VAL A 16 -18.57 -19.42 13.14
C VAL A 16 -19.51 -19.78 14.28
N GLY A 17 -18.94 -20.14 15.43
CA GLY A 17 -19.65 -20.17 16.68
C GLY A 17 -20.43 -18.85 16.82
N ALA A 18 -21.63 -18.92 17.39
CA ALA A 18 -22.52 -17.77 17.56
C ALA A 18 -21.71 -16.57 18.10
N ILE A 19 -21.46 -15.58 17.24
CA ILE A 19 -20.80 -14.31 17.60
C ILE A 19 -21.65 -13.70 18.70
N ASP A 20 -21.04 -13.49 19.86
CA ASP A 20 -21.72 -12.85 21.00
C ASP A 20 -22.25 -11.48 20.53
N MET A 21 -23.55 -11.31 20.51
CA MET A 21 -24.24 -10.14 19.95
C MET A 21 -23.91 -8.82 20.66
N LYS A 22 -23.10 -8.86 21.71
CA LYS A 22 -22.64 -7.66 22.45
C LYS A 22 -21.56 -6.82 21.73
N SER A 23 -20.92 -7.33 20.70
CA SER A 23 -19.84 -6.63 20.01
C SER A 23 -20.23 -5.95 18.69
N LYS A 24 -21.49 -6.08 18.24
CA LYS A 24 -21.94 -5.54 16.95
C LYS A 24 -22.14 -4.03 17.03
N GLN A 25 -21.46 -3.28 16.16
CA GLN A 25 -21.53 -1.81 16.13
C GLN A 25 -21.97 -1.32 14.74
N ASN A 26 -22.55 -0.12 14.70
CA ASN A 26 -22.85 0.61 13.48
C ASN A 26 -21.66 1.52 13.15
N ALA A 27 -20.91 1.19 12.11
CA ALA A 27 -19.74 1.92 11.70
C ALA A 27 -20.00 2.70 10.39
N VAL A 28 -19.66 3.97 10.36
CA VAL A 28 -19.64 4.78 9.14
C VAL A 28 -18.20 4.94 8.68
N VAL A 29 -17.90 4.56 7.44
CA VAL A 29 -16.55 4.69 6.86
C VAL A 29 -16.54 5.84 5.86
N MET A 30 -15.84 6.91 6.17
CA MET A 30 -15.73 8.10 5.33
C MET A 30 -14.45 8.08 4.52
N GLY A 31 -14.62 8.05 3.19
CA GLY A 31 -13.55 7.89 2.22
C GLY A 31 -13.43 6.42 1.78
N LEU A 32 -14.04 6.07 0.63
CA LEU A 32 -13.96 4.76 0.00
C LEU A 32 -12.76 4.67 -0.97
N GLY A 33 -11.63 5.22 -0.52
CA GLY A 33 -10.32 4.90 -1.10
C GLY A 33 -9.90 3.49 -0.70
N TYR A 34 -8.63 3.16 -0.98
CA TYR A 34 -8.10 1.82 -0.72
C TYR A 34 -8.35 1.35 0.73
N VAL A 35 -7.87 2.14 1.69
CA VAL A 35 -8.00 1.82 3.13
C VAL A 35 -9.47 1.74 3.56
N GLY A 36 -10.28 2.72 3.16
CA GLY A 36 -11.67 2.78 3.60
C GLY A 36 -12.52 1.66 3.01
N CYS A 37 -12.35 1.35 1.73
CA CYS A 37 -13.12 0.29 1.08
C CYS A 37 -12.77 -1.09 1.67
N VAL A 38 -11.48 -1.40 1.86
CA VAL A 38 -11.04 -2.63 2.51
C VAL A 38 -11.56 -2.70 3.95
N SER A 39 -11.44 -1.59 4.72
CA SER A 39 -11.94 -1.54 6.10
C SER A 39 -13.45 -1.76 6.16
N ALA A 40 -14.22 -1.10 5.29
CA ALA A 40 -15.68 -1.25 5.24
C ALA A 40 -16.10 -2.69 4.94
N ALA A 41 -15.48 -3.31 3.95
CA ALA A 41 -15.78 -4.70 3.58
C ALA A 41 -15.40 -5.70 4.69
N CYS A 42 -14.24 -5.51 5.34
CA CYS A 42 -13.77 -6.39 6.39
C CYS A 42 -14.58 -6.23 7.69
N PHE A 43 -14.91 -5.00 8.11
CA PHE A 43 -15.81 -4.81 9.26
C PHE A 43 -17.20 -5.41 9.02
N ALA A 44 -17.75 -5.26 7.82
CA ALA A 44 -19.01 -5.90 7.46
C ALA A 44 -18.92 -7.44 7.51
N GLU A 45 -17.76 -8.00 7.08
CA GLU A 45 -17.48 -9.43 7.14
C GLU A 45 -17.41 -9.95 8.58
N MET A 46 -16.90 -9.13 9.51
CA MET A 46 -16.85 -9.43 10.94
C MET A 46 -18.23 -9.30 11.63
N GLY A 47 -19.25 -8.89 10.87
CA GLY A 47 -20.63 -8.83 11.35
C GLY A 47 -21.11 -7.46 11.80
N HIS A 48 -20.30 -6.40 11.68
CA HIS A 48 -20.72 -5.02 11.94
C HIS A 48 -21.68 -4.53 10.85
N SER A 49 -22.53 -3.54 11.19
CA SER A 49 -23.32 -2.80 10.20
C SER A 49 -22.47 -1.63 9.69
N VAL A 50 -22.19 -1.60 8.39
CA VAL A 50 -21.24 -0.64 7.82
C VAL A 50 -21.89 0.21 6.74
N PHE A 51 -21.74 1.53 6.85
CA PHE A 51 -22.18 2.49 5.85
C PHE A 51 -20.97 3.25 5.28
N GLY A 52 -20.69 3.05 4.00
CA GLY A 52 -19.58 3.70 3.31
C GLY A 52 -20.00 5.04 2.70
N VAL A 53 -19.17 6.06 2.88
CA VAL A 53 -19.40 7.41 2.34
C VAL A 53 -18.19 7.85 1.53
N ASP A 54 -18.39 8.31 0.30
CA ASP A 54 -17.35 8.98 -0.51
C ASP A 54 -17.98 10.09 -1.34
N ARG A 55 -17.23 11.14 -1.61
CA ARG A 55 -17.63 12.22 -2.51
C ARG A 55 -17.63 11.79 -3.99
N ASP A 56 -16.84 10.76 -4.33
CA ASP A 56 -16.81 10.17 -5.66
C ASP A 56 -17.97 9.20 -5.80
N ILE A 57 -19.00 9.66 -6.52
CA ILE A 57 -20.22 8.89 -6.75
C ILE A 57 -19.93 7.53 -7.43
N ASN A 58 -18.90 7.43 -8.25
CA ASN A 58 -18.58 6.17 -8.92
C ASN A 58 -18.17 5.07 -7.93
N LYS A 59 -17.46 5.45 -6.85
CA LYS A 59 -17.11 4.49 -5.79
C LYS A 59 -18.34 4.06 -4.99
N VAL A 60 -19.22 5.01 -4.70
CA VAL A 60 -20.49 4.74 -4.00
C VAL A 60 -21.34 3.78 -4.84
N GLU A 61 -21.50 4.07 -6.14
CA GLU A 61 -22.25 3.23 -7.06
C GLU A 61 -21.61 1.83 -7.24
N ALA A 62 -20.28 1.74 -7.28
CA ALA A 62 -19.60 0.44 -7.34
C ALA A 62 -20.00 -0.43 -6.13
N ILE A 63 -19.90 0.11 -4.90
CA ILE A 63 -20.31 -0.61 -3.69
C ILE A 63 -21.82 -0.97 -3.73
N ARG A 64 -22.70 -0.03 -4.12
CA ARG A 64 -24.14 -0.29 -4.25
C ARG A 64 -24.47 -1.42 -5.23
N ASN A 65 -23.67 -1.52 -6.29
CA ASN A 65 -23.78 -2.58 -7.29
C ASN A 65 -23.01 -3.86 -6.89
N ALA A 66 -22.60 -3.97 -5.63
CA ALA A 66 -21.86 -5.10 -5.11
C ALA A 66 -20.53 -5.37 -5.85
N GLN A 67 -19.84 -4.31 -6.27
CA GLN A 67 -18.57 -4.36 -6.99
C GLN A 67 -17.48 -3.58 -6.23
N SER A 68 -16.24 -4.04 -6.36
CA SER A 68 -15.08 -3.30 -5.86
C SER A 68 -14.73 -2.13 -6.78
N PRO A 69 -14.46 -0.92 -6.25
CA PRO A 69 -14.04 0.22 -7.07
C PRO A 69 -12.59 0.13 -7.57
N PHE A 70 -11.82 -0.87 -7.17
CA PHE A 70 -10.45 -1.14 -7.61
C PHE A 70 -10.10 -2.60 -7.36
N PHE A 71 -8.96 -3.04 -7.91
CA PHE A 71 -8.47 -4.39 -7.72
C PHE A 71 -7.77 -4.58 -6.37
N GLU A 72 -8.24 -5.53 -5.60
CA GLU A 72 -7.57 -6.08 -4.41
C GLU A 72 -8.02 -7.54 -4.24
N PRO A 73 -7.10 -8.50 -4.02
CA PRO A 73 -7.47 -9.90 -3.84
C PRO A 73 -8.55 -10.10 -2.78
N ALA A 74 -9.56 -10.88 -3.08
CA ALA A 74 -10.72 -11.21 -2.26
C ALA A 74 -11.71 -10.06 -1.95
N LEU A 75 -11.37 -8.78 -2.21
CA LEU A 75 -12.22 -7.63 -1.86
C LEU A 75 -13.58 -7.67 -2.56
N ASP A 76 -13.59 -7.95 -3.86
CA ASP A 76 -14.84 -7.98 -4.66
C ASP A 76 -15.84 -9.00 -4.09
N ARG A 77 -15.37 -10.19 -3.73
CA ARG A 77 -16.22 -11.23 -3.11
C ARG A 77 -16.75 -10.81 -1.74
N LEU A 78 -15.95 -10.11 -0.94
CA LEU A 78 -16.38 -9.60 0.37
C LEU A 78 -17.46 -8.54 0.21
N ILE A 79 -17.27 -7.59 -0.70
CA ILE A 79 -18.25 -6.55 -0.99
C ILE A 79 -19.56 -7.18 -1.48
N GLN A 80 -19.49 -8.06 -2.48
CA GLN A 80 -20.66 -8.73 -3.03
C GLN A 80 -21.47 -9.44 -1.94
N ARG A 81 -20.82 -10.23 -1.09
CA ARG A 81 -21.48 -10.94 -0.01
C ARG A 81 -22.12 -9.98 1.00
N ASN A 82 -21.37 -9.01 1.49
CA ASN A 82 -21.84 -8.13 2.56
C ASN A 82 -22.90 -7.12 2.10
N VAL A 83 -22.88 -6.70 0.85
CA VAL A 83 -23.97 -5.91 0.25
C VAL A 83 -25.23 -6.76 0.10
N THR A 84 -25.10 -8.00 -0.41
CA THR A 84 -26.25 -8.92 -0.56
C THR A 84 -26.88 -9.26 0.79
N GLU A 85 -26.09 -9.41 1.84
CA GLU A 85 -26.56 -9.69 3.20
C GLU A 85 -26.98 -8.42 3.98
N GLY A 86 -26.89 -7.23 3.38
CA GLY A 86 -27.32 -5.97 3.96
C GLY A 86 -26.40 -5.41 5.07
N ARG A 87 -25.22 -5.99 5.28
CA ARG A 87 -24.25 -5.50 6.27
C ARG A 87 -23.40 -4.35 5.77
N LEU A 88 -23.21 -4.23 4.45
CA LEU A 88 -22.49 -3.14 3.81
C LEU A 88 -23.42 -2.35 2.91
N GLN A 89 -23.51 -1.07 3.16
CA GLN A 89 -24.24 -0.11 2.33
C GLN A 89 -23.31 1.07 1.99
N ALA A 90 -23.67 1.86 0.98
CA ALA A 90 -22.94 3.07 0.64
C ALA A 90 -23.86 4.19 0.19
N GLY A 91 -23.49 5.43 0.50
CA GLY A 91 -24.30 6.58 0.17
C GLY A 91 -23.64 7.92 0.48
N THR A 92 -24.49 8.93 0.59
CA THR A 92 -24.12 10.25 1.11
C THR A 92 -24.35 10.28 2.62
N LEU A 93 -23.51 11.04 3.32
CA LEU A 93 -23.69 11.26 4.75
C LEU A 93 -24.92 12.13 4.98
N ASP A 94 -25.76 11.74 5.94
CA ASP A 94 -26.91 12.51 6.40
C ASP A 94 -27.06 12.43 7.93
N GLU A 95 -27.98 13.19 8.46
CA GLU A 95 -28.25 13.27 9.91
C GLU A 95 -28.70 11.94 10.51
N ASP A 96 -29.45 11.14 9.75
CA ASP A 96 -30.00 9.87 10.24
C ASP A 96 -28.88 8.82 10.31
N THR A 97 -28.03 8.74 9.27
CA THR A 97 -26.84 7.86 9.25
C THR A 97 -25.89 8.20 10.41
N LEU A 98 -25.66 9.48 10.68
CA LEU A 98 -24.86 9.91 11.82
C LEU A 98 -25.54 9.61 13.16
N GLY A 99 -26.86 9.76 13.21
CA GLY A 99 -27.66 9.47 14.42
C GLY A 99 -27.53 8.03 14.89
N GLU A 100 -27.45 7.09 13.96
CA GLU A 100 -27.34 5.66 14.23
C GLU A 100 -25.91 5.16 14.42
N ALA A 101 -24.88 5.94 14.03
CA ALA A 101 -23.50 5.54 14.10
C ALA A 101 -22.99 5.44 15.55
N ASP A 102 -22.30 4.36 15.88
CA ASP A 102 -21.49 4.23 17.10
C ASP A 102 -20.08 4.79 16.87
N VAL A 103 -19.50 4.49 15.71
CA VAL A 103 -18.14 4.87 15.32
C VAL A 103 -18.13 5.40 13.89
N ILE A 104 -17.39 6.47 13.67
CA ILE A 104 -17.04 6.97 12.32
C ILE A 104 -15.57 6.73 12.07
N MET A 105 -15.25 6.05 10.97
CA MET A 105 -13.88 5.80 10.51
C MET A 105 -13.49 6.79 9.41
N LEU A 106 -12.57 7.69 9.70
CA LEU A 106 -12.05 8.65 8.71
C LEU A 106 -10.89 8.02 7.93
N CYS A 107 -11.17 7.62 6.69
CA CYS A 107 -10.23 6.98 5.77
C CYS A 107 -9.90 7.88 4.57
N VAL A 108 -10.01 9.19 4.73
CA VAL A 108 -9.75 10.15 3.66
C VAL A 108 -8.26 10.33 3.39
N GLY A 109 -7.90 10.66 2.15
CA GLY A 109 -6.51 10.85 1.77
C GLY A 109 -5.88 12.06 2.46
N THR A 110 -4.62 11.92 2.87
CA THR A 110 -3.77 12.98 3.40
C THR A 110 -2.54 13.14 2.49
N PRO A 111 -2.68 13.80 1.32
CA PRO A 111 -1.60 13.90 0.34
C PRO A 111 -0.44 14.76 0.85
N SER A 112 0.75 14.55 0.28
CA SER A 112 1.90 15.41 0.54
C SER A 112 1.74 16.77 -0.15
N GLN A 113 2.05 17.82 0.59
CA GLN A 113 2.30 19.16 0.04
C GLN A 113 3.67 19.25 -0.62
N ALA A 114 3.91 20.28 -1.43
CA ALA A 114 5.20 20.50 -2.09
C ALA A 114 6.40 20.66 -1.13
N ASN A 115 6.16 21.08 0.10
CA ASN A 115 7.15 21.23 1.16
C ASN A 115 7.41 19.93 1.96
N GLY A 116 6.74 18.82 1.61
CA GLY A 116 6.85 17.54 2.30
C GLY A 116 5.88 17.35 3.48
N ASN A 117 5.16 18.40 3.90
CA ASN A 117 4.13 18.27 4.93
C ASN A 117 2.91 17.51 4.39
N ILE A 118 2.07 16.98 5.28
CA ILE A 118 0.79 16.40 4.88
C ILE A 118 -0.30 17.46 4.80
N ASP A 119 -1.20 17.32 3.81
CA ASP A 119 -2.38 18.17 3.69
C ASP A 119 -3.55 17.53 4.46
N LEU A 120 -3.96 18.19 5.52
CA LEU A 120 -5.06 17.79 6.39
C LEU A 120 -6.41 18.44 5.99
N SER A 121 -6.46 19.19 4.90
CA SER A 121 -7.68 19.93 4.47
C SER A 121 -8.87 19.01 4.24
N HIS A 122 -8.63 17.83 3.65
CA HIS A 122 -9.69 16.84 3.43
C HIS A 122 -10.21 16.28 4.76
N LEU A 123 -9.30 15.95 5.68
CA LEU A 123 -9.66 15.43 7.00
C LEU A 123 -10.46 16.46 7.80
N ARG A 124 -9.95 17.69 7.86
CA ARG A 124 -10.64 18.80 8.56
C ARG A 124 -12.04 19.05 8.00
N ARG A 125 -12.18 19.13 6.69
CA ARG A 125 -13.48 19.35 6.03
C ARG A 125 -14.48 18.24 6.36
N VAL A 126 -14.04 16.98 6.38
CA VAL A 126 -14.91 15.86 6.75
C VAL A 126 -15.32 15.94 8.22
N CYS A 127 -14.42 16.36 9.12
CA CYS A 127 -14.78 16.62 10.52
C CYS A 127 -15.78 17.78 10.66
N GLU A 128 -15.61 18.87 9.89
CA GLU A 128 -16.55 20.00 9.84
C GLU A 128 -17.95 19.58 9.30
N GLU A 129 -17.98 18.71 8.30
CA GLU A 129 -19.21 18.11 7.77
C GLU A 129 -19.94 17.28 8.85
N ILE A 130 -19.21 16.45 9.58
CA ILE A 130 -19.75 15.69 10.71
C ILE A 130 -20.35 16.64 11.74
N VAL A 131 -19.64 17.67 12.17
CA VAL A 131 -20.15 18.66 13.15
C VAL A 131 -21.43 19.33 12.66
N SER A 132 -21.52 19.67 11.37
CA SER A 132 -22.69 20.34 10.79
C SER A 132 -23.95 19.50 10.76
N LEU A 133 -23.80 18.17 10.64
CA LEU A 133 -24.91 17.22 10.57
C LEU A 133 -25.23 16.53 11.91
N LEU A 134 -24.29 16.60 12.87
CA LEU A 134 -24.40 15.85 14.11
C LEU A 134 -25.39 16.52 15.08
N ARG A 135 -26.52 15.86 15.33
CA ARG A 135 -27.49 16.26 16.37
C ARG A 135 -26.96 15.94 17.77
N PRO A 136 -27.42 16.64 18.81
CA PRO A 136 -27.07 16.29 20.20
C PRO A 136 -27.39 14.83 20.53
N ARG A 137 -26.49 14.16 21.24
CA ARG A 137 -26.55 12.72 21.55
C ARG A 137 -26.40 12.46 23.04
N ASN A 138 -27.03 11.38 23.50
CA ASN A 138 -26.87 10.90 24.89
C ASN A 138 -25.60 10.01 25.06
N LYS A 139 -25.15 9.36 23.97
CA LYS A 139 -23.92 8.55 23.92
C LYS A 139 -22.92 9.26 23.03
N PRO A 140 -21.67 9.45 23.47
CA PRO A 140 -20.65 10.06 22.63
C PRO A 140 -20.49 9.35 21.30
N LEU A 141 -20.30 10.14 20.22
CA LEU A 141 -19.88 9.64 18.93
C LEU A 141 -18.37 9.47 18.93
N ILE A 142 -17.90 8.32 18.52
CA ILE A 142 -16.46 8.09 18.40
C ILE A 142 -16.02 8.39 16.97
N VAL A 143 -15.23 9.45 16.79
CA VAL A 143 -14.63 9.81 15.52
C VAL A 143 -13.22 9.21 15.48
N THR A 144 -13.05 8.20 14.65
CA THR A 144 -11.81 7.44 14.56
C THR A 144 -11.01 7.85 13.33
N VAL A 145 -9.84 8.43 13.53
CA VAL A 145 -8.92 8.80 12.46
C VAL A 145 -8.08 7.57 12.08
N ARG A 146 -8.38 7.01 10.91
CA ARG A 146 -7.64 5.89 10.32
C ARG A 146 -6.65 6.36 9.26
N SER A 147 -6.84 7.56 8.72
CA SER A 147 -5.88 8.24 7.86
C SER A 147 -4.54 8.43 8.57
N THR A 148 -3.44 8.34 7.81
CA THR A 148 -2.11 8.61 8.35
C THR A 148 -1.95 10.09 8.67
N VAL A 149 -1.83 10.42 9.93
CA VAL A 149 -1.70 11.79 10.43
C VAL A 149 -0.52 11.92 11.40
N PHE A 150 0.01 13.13 11.56
CA PHE A 150 1.16 13.38 12.43
C PHE A 150 0.72 13.55 13.90
N PRO A 151 1.60 13.19 14.88
CA PRO A 151 1.30 13.36 16.30
C PRO A 151 0.78 14.75 16.69
N GLY A 152 -0.35 14.77 17.40
CA GLY A 152 -1.08 15.96 17.79
C GLY A 152 -2.19 16.37 16.83
N THR A 153 -2.40 15.65 15.72
CA THR A 153 -3.49 15.96 14.77
C THR A 153 -4.86 15.68 15.40
N CYS A 154 -5.06 14.54 16.02
CA CYS A 154 -6.32 14.18 16.66
C CYS A 154 -6.67 15.15 17.80
N GLU A 155 -5.69 15.50 18.63
CA GLU A 155 -5.89 16.51 19.70
C GLU A 155 -6.29 17.86 19.11
N SER A 156 -5.59 18.31 18.06
CA SER A 156 -5.93 19.58 17.38
C SER A 156 -7.32 19.59 16.77
N LEU A 157 -7.79 18.47 16.22
CA LEU A 157 -9.17 18.34 15.71
C LEU A 157 -10.18 18.45 16.85
N LEU A 158 -9.92 17.81 17.98
CA LEU A 158 -10.77 17.87 19.16
C LEU A 158 -10.86 19.30 19.69
N GLU A 159 -9.73 19.99 19.82
CA GLU A 159 -9.65 21.34 20.35
C GLU A 159 -10.20 22.43 19.38
N THR A 160 -10.20 22.18 18.08
CA THR A 160 -10.57 23.23 17.10
C THR A 160 -11.88 22.94 16.38
N VAL A 161 -12.08 21.74 15.83
CA VAL A 161 -13.27 21.40 15.04
C VAL A 161 -14.40 20.93 15.96
N PHE A 162 -14.07 20.10 16.96
CA PHE A 162 -15.03 19.56 17.91
C PHE A 162 -15.09 20.33 19.25
N ALA A 163 -14.49 21.51 19.35
CA ALA A 163 -14.35 22.29 20.60
C ALA A 163 -15.66 22.54 21.37
N HIS A 164 -16.81 22.53 20.68
CA HIS A 164 -18.13 22.75 21.27
C HIS A 164 -18.99 21.47 21.31
N ARG A 165 -18.36 20.30 21.19
CA ARG A 165 -19.03 18.99 21.11
C ARG A 165 -18.47 18.07 22.22
N GLU A 166 -19.05 18.21 23.42
CA GLU A 166 -18.74 17.31 24.56
C GLU A 166 -19.24 15.87 24.33
N ASP A 167 -20.08 15.67 23.31
CA ASP A 167 -20.62 14.39 22.88
C ASP A 167 -19.81 13.75 21.73
N VAL A 168 -18.55 14.15 21.56
CA VAL A 168 -17.61 13.56 20.59
C VAL A 168 -16.32 13.18 21.27
N ASP A 169 -15.93 11.92 21.12
CA ASP A 169 -14.59 11.43 21.42
C ASP A 169 -13.80 11.23 20.14
N ILE A 170 -12.50 11.41 20.19
CA ILE A 170 -11.61 11.16 19.06
C ILE A 170 -10.66 9.99 19.36
N VAL A 171 -10.44 9.15 18.33
CA VAL A 171 -9.54 8.00 18.41
C VAL A 171 -8.60 8.01 17.20
N SER A 172 -7.33 7.72 17.41
CA SER A 172 -6.38 7.37 16.36
C SER A 172 -6.30 5.86 16.22
N ASN A 173 -6.63 5.33 15.05
CA ASN A 173 -6.53 3.90 14.75
C ASN A 173 -5.83 3.72 13.39
N PRO A 174 -4.51 3.89 13.36
CA PRO A 174 -3.75 3.74 12.11
C PRO A 174 -3.89 2.34 11.53
N GLU A 175 -3.84 2.26 10.21
CA GLU A 175 -3.86 1.00 9.47
C GLU A 175 -2.43 0.55 9.13
N PHE A 176 -2.24 -0.77 8.95
CA PHE A 176 -0.97 -1.40 8.57
C PHE A 176 -1.17 -2.32 7.36
N LEU A 177 -2.11 -1.95 6.49
CA LEU A 177 -2.48 -2.71 5.30
C LEU A 177 -1.43 -2.53 4.21
N ARG A 178 -1.18 -3.60 3.46
CA ARG A 178 -0.32 -3.58 2.28
C ARG A 178 -1.18 -3.86 1.05
N GLU A 179 -1.08 -3.00 0.05
CA GLU A 179 -1.77 -3.19 -1.23
C GLU A 179 -1.39 -4.54 -1.85
N GLY A 180 -2.37 -5.26 -2.39
CA GLY A 180 -2.24 -6.63 -2.88
C GLY A 180 -2.40 -7.72 -1.81
N THR A 181 -2.41 -7.36 -0.51
CA THR A 181 -2.66 -8.29 0.61
C THR A 181 -3.51 -7.65 1.71
N ALA A 182 -4.17 -6.52 1.42
CA ALA A 182 -4.82 -5.71 2.44
C ALA A 182 -5.98 -6.41 3.14
N VAL A 183 -6.78 -7.19 2.42
CA VAL A 183 -7.85 -8.00 3.03
C VAL A 183 -7.26 -9.02 4.00
N LYS A 184 -6.17 -9.70 3.62
CA LYS A 184 -5.48 -10.64 4.50
C LYS A 184 -4.86 -9.94 5.69
N ASP A 185 -4.15 -8.83 5.47
CA ASP A 185 -3.52 -8.04 6.53
C ASP A 185 -4.55 -7.46 7.50
N PHE A 186 -5.78 -7.19 7.05
CA PHE A 186 -6.86 -6.76 7.91
C PHE A 186 -7.40 -7.90 8.78
N MET A 187 -7.63 -9.08 8.18
CA MET A 187 -8.21 -10.24 8.86
C MET A 187 -7.20 -10.98 9.77
N GLU A 188 -5.91 -10.86 9.45
CA GLU A 188 -4.78 -11.41 10.23
C GLU A 188 -3.78 -10.29 10.53
N PRO A 189 -4.15 -9.27 11.32
CA PRO A 189 -3.35 -8.07 11.46
C PRO A 189 -2.03 -8.35 12.18
N PRO A 190 -0.89 -7.91 11.61
CA PRO A 190 0.40 -8.03 12.28
C PRO A 190 0.50 -7.08 13.50
N LEU A 191 -0.30 -6.03 13.50
CA LEU A 191 -0.33 -5.00 14.55
C LEU A 191 -1.69 -4.31 14.53
N LEU A 192 -2.31 -4.21 15.71
CA LEU A 192 -3.49 -3.38 15.95
C LEU A 192 -3.15 -2.33 16.99
N VAL A 193 -3.37 -1.05 16.66
CA VAL A 193 -3.07 0.09 17.54
C VAL A 193 -4.28 1.00 17.63
N VAL A 194 -4.64 1.36 18.84
CA VAL A 194 -5.75 2.29 19.14
C VAL A 194 -5.27 3.30 20.18
N GLY A 195 -5.40 4.59 19.88
CA GLY A 195 -5.14 5.67 20.84
C GLY A 195 -6.39 6.53 21.00
N GLY A 196 -6.92 6.70 22.21
CA GLY A 196 -8.16 7.44 22.44
C GLY A 196 -7.96 8.76 23.18
N SER A 197 -8.93 9.69 23.01
CA SER A 197 -9.08 10.86 23.88
C SER A 197 -9.50 10.46 25.30
N THR A 198 -10.22 9.35 25.39
CA THR A 198 -10.62 8.67 26.63
C THR A 198 -10.32 7.18 26.52
N ASP A 199 -10.15 6.50 27.65
CA ASP A 199 -9.95 5.06 27.70
C ASP A 199 -11.19 4.31 27.17
N GLU A 200 -12.38 4.81 27.46
CA GLU A 200 -13.64 4.26 27.00
C GLU A 200 -13.75 4.29 25.49
N ALA A 201 -13.39 5.40 24.85
CA ALA A 201 -13.39 5.53 23.42
C ALA A 201 -12.37 4.59 22.75
N ALA A 202 -11.17 4.49 23.33
CA ALA A 202 -10.14 3.57 22.84
C ALA A 202 -10.60 2.12 22.89
N HIS A 203 -11.18 1.69 24.02
CA HIS A 203 -11.68 0.32 24.16
C HIS A 203 -12.88 0.03 23.25
N SER A 204 -13.80 0.99 23.06
CA SER A 204 -14.92 0.82 22.12
C SER A 204 -14.45 0.59 20.68
N VAL A 205 -13.37 1.27 20.24
CA VAL A 205 -12.77 1.01 18.92
C VAL A 205 -11.98 -0.31 18.91
N ALA A 206 -11.31 -0.66 20.01
CA ALA A 206 -10.65 -1.95 20.14
C ALA A 206 -11.63 -3.13 20.02
N ASP A 207 -12.85 -2.99 20.57
CA ASP A 207 -13.92 -3.99 20.50
C ASP A 207 -14.39 -4.26 19.06
N LEU A 208 -14.22 -3.32 18.11
CA LEU A 208 -14.48 -3.58 16.69
C LEU A 208 -13.63 -4.75 16.15
N TYR A 209 -12.47 -4.98 16.73
CA TYR A 209 -11.51 -6.00 16.32
C TYR A 209 -11.56 -7.28 17.16
N ALA A 210 -12.54 -7.42 18.08
CA ALA A 210 -12.59 -8.49 19.06
C ALA A 210 -12.60 -9.92 18.46
N THR A 211 -13.03 -10.08 17.20
CA THR A 211 -13.06 -11.38 16.51
C THR A 211 -11.76 -11.70 15.77
N LEU A 212 -10.84 -10.73 15.64
CA LEU A 212 -9.57 -10.91 14.96
C LEU A 212 -8.51 -11.55 15.87
N PRO A 213 -7.56 -12.29 15.29
CA PRO A 213 -6.42 -12.79 16.06
C PRO A 213 -5.47 -11.64 16.45
N GLY A 214 -4.86 -11.76 17.62
CA GLY A 214 -3.87 -10.81 18.12
C GLY A 214 -4.42 -9.89 19.19
N GLU A 215 -3.51 -9.13 19.78
CA GLU A 215 -3.81 -8.19 20.85
C GLU A 215 -3.88 -6.74 20.29
N VAL A 216 -4.87 -5.98 20.73
CA VAL A 216 -4.95 -4.55 20.39
C VAL A 216 -4.10 -3.76 21.38
N SER A 217 -3.10 -3.05 20.89
CA SER A 217 -2.28 -2.14 21.67
C SER A 217 -3.03 -0.82 21.89
N VAL A 218 -3.52 -0.62 23.11
CA VAL A 218 -4.14 0.65 23.53
C VAL A 218 -3.04 1.58 24.04
N VAL A 219 -2.93 2.77 23.44
CA VAL A 219 -1.85 3.76 23.73
C VAL A 219 -2.42 5.17 23.70
N SER A 220 -1.58 6.20 23.94
CA SER A 220 -2.02 7.60 23.78
C SER A 220 -2.25 7.96 22.31
N LEU A 221 -3.07 8.98 22.03
CA LEU A 221 -3.31 9.50 20.68
C LEU A 221 -2.01 9.71 19.90
N ARG A 222 -1.08 10.49 20.47
CA ARG A 222 0.21 10.82 19.84
C ARG A 222 1.07 9.59 19.59
N THR A 223 1.03 8.61 20.48
CA THR A 223 1.76 7.35 20.32
C THR A 223 1.19 6.56 19.14
N ALA A 224 -0.13 6.42 19.05
CA ALA A 224 -0.78 5.73 17.93
C ALA A 224 -0.45 6.39 16.58
N GLU A 225 -0.53 7.72 16.52
CA GLU A 225 -0.17 8.51 15.33
C GLU A 225 1.29 8.29 14.91
N LEU A 226 2.24 8.27 15.87
CA LEU A 226 3.66 8.12 15.57
C LEU A 226 4.03 6.69 15.14
N ILE A 227 3.41 5.67 15.72
CA ILE A 227 3.70 4.26 15.40
C ILE A 227 3.57 4.00 13.90
N LYS A 228 2.56 4.57 13.24
CA LYS A 228 2.37 4.42 11.79
C LYS A 228 3.58 4.93 11.00
N TYR A 229 4.05 6.13 11.31
CA TYR A 229 5.25 6.69 10.67
C TYR A 229 6.49 5.87 10.96
N ALA A 230 6.66 5.44 12.20
CA ALA A 230 7.79 4.60 12.60
C ALA A 230 7.81 3.28 11.83
N CYS A 231 6.67 2.59 11.71
CA CYS A 231 6.57 1.35 10.93
C CYS A 231 6.91 1.58 9.46
N ASN A 232 6.30 2.60 8.83
CA ASN A 232 6.55 2.87 7.41
C ASN A 232 8.00 3.31 7.16
N ALA A 233 8.57 4.18 8.00
CA ALA A 233 9.97 4.57 7.92
C ALA A 233 10.90 3.38 8.10
N PHE A 234 10.60 2.46 9.01
CA PHE A 234 11.40 1.26 9.24
C PHE A 234 11.30 0.29 8.05
N HIS A 235 10.13 0.15 7.44
CA HIS A 235 9.99 -0.65 6.21
C HIS A 235 10.87 -0.08 5.10
N ALA A 236 10.80 1.23 4.86
CA ALA A 236 11.62 1.89 3.85
C ALA A 236 13.13 1.76 4.14
N LEU A 237 13.52 1.90 5.42
CA LEU A 237 14.90 1.70 5.86
C LEU A 237 15.39 0.28 5.56
N LYS A 238 14.57 -0.74 5.83
CA LYS A 238 14.94 -2.14 5.56
C LYS A 238 15.20 -2.37 4.07
N ILE A 239 14.36 -1.83 3.19
CA ILE A 239 14.54 -1.97 1.74
C ILE A 239 15.84 -1.26 1.30
N GLY A 240 16.04 0.00 1.72
CA GLY A 240 17.25 0.76 1.39
C GLY A 240 18.52 0.07 1.86
N PHE A 241 18.50 -0.44 3.09
CA PHE A 241 19.61 -1.20 3.66
C PHE A 241 19.92 -2.46 2.84
N ALA A 242 18.90 -3.25 2.51
CA ALA A 242 19.08 -4.48 1.72
C ALA A 242 19.66 -4.18 0.34
N ASN A 243 19.20 -3.10 -0.31
CA ASN A 243 19.69 -2.68 -1.61
C ASN A 243 21.16 -2.18 -1.54
N GLU A 244 21.51 -1.40 -0.52
CA GLU A 244 22.90 -0.93 -0.34
C GLU A 244 23.85 -2.08 -0.06
N ILE A 245 23.47 -3.00 0.84
CA ILE A 245 24.26 -4.22 1.09
C ILE A 245 24.33 -5.10 -0.16
N GLY A 246 23.24 -5.22 -0.90
CA GLY A 246 23.22 -5.96 -2.17
C GLY A 246 24.20 -5.39 -3.20
N SER A 247 24.21 -4.06 -3.35
CA SER A 247 25.14 -3.37 -4.26
C SER A 247 26.60 -3.53 -3.83
N LEU A 248 26.86 -3.43 -2.54
CA LEU A 248 28.21 -3.66 -1.99
C LEU A 248 28.64 -5.10 -2.20
N ALA A 249 27.80 -6.08 -1.89
CA ALA A 249 28.08 -7.50 -2.08
C ALA A 249 28.42 -7.81 -3.54
N ALA A 250 27.63 -7.28 -4.48
CA ALA A 250 27.87 -7.44 -5.90
C ALA A 250 29.25 -6.87 -6.32
N SER A 251 29.61 -5.68 -5.83
CA SER A 251 30.92 -5.05 -6.13
C SER A 251 32.11 -5.84 -5.58
N LEU A 252 31.89 -6.66 -4.57
CA LEU A 252 32.90 -7.54 -3.96
C LEU A 252 32.89 -8.96 -4.56
N GLY A 253 32.06 -9.25 -5.56
CA GLY A 253 31.90 -10.59 -6.12
C GLY A 253 31.21 -11.57 -5.15
N VAL A 254 30.51 -11.06 -4.16
CA VAL A 254 29.73 -11.84 -3.18
C VAL A 254 28.27 -11.91 -3.64
N ASP A 255 27.63 -13.05 -3.44
CA ASP A 255 26.21 -13.22 -3.75
C ASP A 255 25.34 -12.42 -2.75
N PRO A 256 24.62 -11.37 -3.19
CA PRO A 256 23.83 -10.53 -2.31
C PRO A 256 22.63 -11.26 -1.70
N GLU A 257 22.05 -12.21 -2.43
CA GLU A 257 20.92 -12.99 -1.91
C GLU A 257 21.38 -13.91 -0.79
N GLN A 258 22.54 -14.55 -0.93
CA GLN A 258 23.12 -15.39 0.11
C GLN A 258 23.43 -14.58 1.38
N VAL A 259 23.94 -13.34 1.24
CA VAL A 259 24.19 -12.44 2.37
C VAL A 259 22.88 -12.16 3.10
N MET A 260 21.87 -11.68 2.39
CA MET A 260 20.61 -11.27 3.01
C MET A 260 19.80 -12.47 3.55
N ALA A 261 19.76 -13.57 2.81
CA ALA A 261 19.10 -14.79 3.28
C ALA A 261 19.74 -15.34 4.56
N THR A 262 21.08 -15.26 4.66
CA THR A 262 21.79 -15.68 5.86
C THR A 262 21.50 -14.74 7.04
N MET A 263 21.54 -13.41 6.80
CA MET A 263 21.20 -12.41 7.79
C MET A 263 19.78 -12.59 8.32
N CYS A 264 18.83 -12.94 7.44
CA CYS A 264 17.43 -13.18 7.82
C CYS A 264 17.20 -14.44 8.66
N ARG A 265 18.18 -15.37 8.74
CA ARG A 265 18.09 -16.53 9.63
C ARG A 265 18.20 -16.16 11.09
N ASP A 266 18.80 -15.04 11.39
CA ASP A 266 18.80 -14.48 12.75
C ASP A 266 17.45 -13.85 13.08
N THR A 267 16.55 -14.69 13.57
CA THR A 267 15.22 -14.26 14.03
C THR A 267 15.24 -13.62 15.42
N LYS A 268 16.41 -13.58 16.07
CA LYS A 268 16.56 -12.97 17.39
C LYS A 268 16.95 -11.49 17.32
N LEU A 269 17.76 -11.13 16.31
CA LEU A 269 18.27 -9.76 16.14
C LEU A 269 17.65 -9.07 14.94
N ASN A 270 17.39 -9.80 13.85
CA ASN A 270 16.81 -9.28 12.62
C ASN A 270 15.31 -9.61 12.59
N ILE A 271 14.51 -8.74 13.10
CA ILE A 271 13.09 -8.88 13.49
C ILE A 271 12.22 -9.63 12.46
N SER A 272 12.46 -9.46 11.15
CA SER A 272 11.69 -10.07 10.07
C SER A 272 12.51 -10.11 8.78
N SER A 273 12.29 -11.11 7.94
CA SER A 273 12.85 -11.17 6.58
C SER A 273 12.10 -10.30 5.56
N ALA A 274 10.94 -9.80 5.92
CA ALA A 274 10.19 -8.90 5.04
C ALA A 274 11.01 -7.65 4.72
N TYR A 275 11.09 -7.30 3.42
CA TYR A 275 11.84 -6.16 2.89
C TYR A 275 13.37 -6.22 3.06
N LEU A 276 13.93 -7.33 3.52
CA LEU A 276 15.39 -7.53 3.66
C LEU A 276 16.00 -8.33 2.50
N LYS A 277 15.32 -8.41 1.38
CA LYS A 277 15.88 -8.92 0.13
C LYS A 277 16.35 -7.75 -0.73
N PRO A 278 17.57 -7.79 -1.31
CA PRO A 278 17.94 -6.86 -2.36
C PRO A 278 16.94 -6.95 -3.51
N GLY A 279 16.58 -5.82 -4.10
CA GLY A 279 15.59 -5.78 -5.17
C GLY A 279 15.59 -4.42 -5.85
N PHE A 280 14.51 -4.10 -6.53
CA PHE A 280 14.34 -2.82 -7.19
C PHE A 280 14.11 -1.68 -6.18
N ALA A 281 14.23 -0.43 -6.64
CA ALA A 281 13.93 0.74 -5.83
C ALA A 281 12.48 0.69 -5.31
N PHE A 282 12.27 1.13 -4.08
CA PHE A 282 10.92 1.21 -3.55
C PHE A 282 10.19 2.46 -4.06
N GLY A 283 8.88 2.36 -4.12
CA GLY A 283 7.96 3.44 -4.49
C GLY A 283 6.63 3.30 -3.77
N GLY A 284 5.57 3.73 -4.45
CA GLY A 284 4.22 3.69 -3.91
C GLY A 284 3.86 4.92 -3.07
N SER A 285 2.59 5.02 -2.76
CA SER A 285 2.01 6.19 -2.12
C SER A 285 2.37 6.39 -0.64
N CYS A 286 2.94 5.36 0.03
CA CYS A 286 3.16 5.38 1.49
C CYS A 286 4.61 5.69 1.88
N LEU A 287 5.57 4.83 1.52
CA LEU A 287 6.93 4.93 2.04
C LEU A 287 7.61 6.28 1.72
N PRO A 288 7.61 6.78 0.46
CA PRO A 288 8.23 8.06 0.16
C PRO A 288 7.51 9.23 0.83
N LYS A 289 6.18 9.22 0.84
CA LYS A 289 5.36 10.27 1.46
C LYS A 289 5.64 10.38 2.97
N ASP A 290 5.61 9.25 3.68
CA ASP A 290 5.73 9.23 5.13
C ASP A 290 7.16 9.57 5.58
N LEU A 291 8.18 9.14 4.82
CA LEU A 291 9.56 9.58 5.04
C LEU A 291 9.71 11.10 4.88
N ARG A 292 9.14 11.68 3.81
CA ARG A 292 9.16 13.15 3.61
C ARG A 292 8.45 13.86 4.76
N ALA A 293 7.28 13.37 5.17
CA ALA A 293 6.54 13.97 6.28
C ALA A 293 7.32 13.91 7.60
N LEU A 294 7.97 12.77 7.88
CA LEU A 294 8.78 12.58 9.09
C LEU A 294 9.99 13.50 9.10
N THR A 295 10.78 13.53 8.03
CA THR A 295 11.99 14.37 7.93
C THR A 295 11.64 15.85 7.92
N PHE A 296 10.56 16.25 7.24
CA PHE A 296 10.07 17.62 7.31
C PHE A 296 9.74 18.02 8.76
N ARG A 297 9.03 17.17 9.47
CA ARG A 297 8.64 17.46 10.85
C ARG A 297 9.85 17.50 11.79
N ALA A 298 10.80 16.60 11.62
CA ALA A 298 12.05 16.61 12.38
C ALA A 298 12.81 17.93 12.19
N SER A 299 12.92 18.42 10.96
CA SER A 299 13.58 19.71 10.69
C SER A 299 12.86 20.88 11.35
N ARG A 300 11.52 20.86 11.46
CA ARG A 300 10.73 21.87 12.19
C ARG A 300 10.91 21.83 13.71
N LEU A 301 11.48 20.76 14.23
CA LEU A 301 11.82 20.56 15.64
C LEU A 301 13.33 20.73 15.90
N ASP A 302 14.08 21.22 14.92
CA ASP A 302 15.55 21.30 14.95
C ASP A 302 16.24 19.96 15.25
N LEU A 303 15.56 18.85 14.92
CA LEU A 303 16.10 17.50 15.00
C LEU A 303 16.73 17.08 13.70
N LYS A 304 17.97 16.61 13.75
CA LYS A 304 18.68 16.00 12.62
C LYS A 304 18.52 14.49 12.70
N LEU A 305 17.99 13.88 11.62
CA LEU A 305 17.82 12.44 11.51
C LEU A 305 18.56 11.93 10.25
N PRO A 306 19.92 11.94 10.25
CA PRO A 306 20.73 11.70 9.03
C PRO A 306 20.38 10.37 8.34
N LEU A 307 20.13 9.31 9.12
CA LEU A 307 19.80 8.00 8.58
C LEU A 307 18.48 8.02 7.82
N LEU A 308 17.44 8.62 8.40
CA LEU A 308 16.13 8.74 7.73
C LEU A 308 16.18 9.73 6.56
N GLU A 309 16.95 10.80 6.68
CA GLU A 309 17.17 11.79 5.61
C GLU A 309 17.92 11.17 4.42
N SER A 310 18.76 10.16 4.65
CA SER A 310 19.50 9.49 3.60
C SER A 310 18.71 8.41 2.87
N VAL A 311 17.58 7.95 3.38
CA VAL A 311 16.83 6.81 2.81
C VAL A 311 16.33 7.10 1.39
N LEU A 312 15.70 8.25 1.16
CA LEU A 312 15.23 8.63 -0.18
C LEU A 312 16.40 8.89 -1.15
N PRO A 313 17.42 9.68 -0.79
CA PRO A 313 18.63 9.79 -1.62
C PRO A 313 19.29 8.45 -1.94
N SER A 314 19.33 7.52 -0.99
CA SER A 314 19.84 6.16 -1.21
C SER A 314 18.99 5.39 -2.24
N ASN A 315 17.67 5.48 -2.12
CA ASN A 315 16.73 4.86 -3.06
C ASN A 315 16.87 5.47 -4.47
N ASP A 316 17.00 6.78 -4.56
CA ASP A 316 17.22 7.48 -5.83
C ASP A 316 18.53 7.05 -6.50
N GLU A 317 19.62 6.90 -5.74
CA GLU A 317 20.90 6.42 -6.28
C GLU A 317 20.78 4.95 -6.71
N HIS A 318 20.01 4.13 -6.00
CA HIS A 318 19.74 2.78 -6.42
C HIS A 318 18.96 2.74 -7.75
N LEU A 319 17.96 3.59 -7.91
CA LEU A 319 17.23 3.76 -9.17
C LEU A 319 18.15 4.22 -10.32
N ARG A 320 19.06 5.19 -10.06
CA ARG A 320 20.04 5.64 -11.06
C ARG A 320 20.98 4.52 -11.50
N ARG A 321 21.38 3.62 -10.59
CA ARG A 321 22.17 2.41 -10.96
C ARG A 321 21.38 1.52 -11.89
N SER A 322 20.13 1.20 -11.57
CA SER A 322 19.25 0.41 -12.43
C SER A 322 19.08 1.04 -13.82
N ILE A 323 18.92 2.36 -13.89
CA ILE A 323 18.86 3.09 -15.17
C ILE A 323 20.16 2.93 -15.97
N ARG A 324 21.34 3.02 -15.33
CA ARG A 324 22.63 2.80 -16.02
C ARG A 324 22.71 1.39 -16.59
N GLU A 325 22.36 0.37 -15.82
CA GLU A 325 22.35 -1.02 -16.26
C GLU A 325 21.37 -1.24 -17.44
N ILE A 326 20.20 -0.60 -17.43
CA ILE A 326 19.26 -0.65 -18.56
C ILE A 326 19.86 -0.03 -19.83
N HIS A 327 20.66 1.02 -19.70
CA HIS A 327 21.33 1.63 -20.84
C HIS A 327 22.38 0.74 -21.51
N GLU A 328 22.95 -0.21 -20.77
CA GLU A 328 23.90 -1.20 -21.30
C GLU A 328 23.21 -2.32 -22.10
N LEU A 329 21.88 -2.44 -21.99
CA LEU A 329 21.12 -3.40 -22.78
C LEU A 329 21.22 -3.07 -24.29
N PRO A 330 21.41 -4.10 -25.15
CA PRO A 330 21.52 -3.90 -26.59
C PRO A 330 20.18 -3.50 -27.21
N GLY A 331 20.26 -2.89 -28.41
CA GLY A 331 19.10 -2.50 -29.20
C GLY A 331 18.51 -1.16 -28.78
N GLU A 332 17.49 -0.72 -29.50
CA GLU A 332 16.81 0.57 -29.28
C GLU A 332 15.45 0.41 -28.61
N ARG A 333 14.84 -0.78 -28.75
CA ARG A 333 13.49 -1.08 -28.28
C ARG A 333 13.56 -1.84 -26.96
N ILE A 334 13.17 -1.19 -25.87
CA ILE A 334 13.18 -1.78 -24.53
C ILE A 334 11.77 -2.15 -24.10
N GLY A 335 11.56 -3.44 -23.82
CA GLY A 335 10.33 -3.94 -23.23
C GLY A 335 10.42 -3.99 -21.70
N ILE A 336 9.41 -3.48 -21.02
CA ILE A 336 9.36 -3.50 -19.55
C ILE A 336 8.17 -4.34 -19.10
N PHE A 337 8.43 -5.36 -18.29
CA PHE A 337 7.40 -6.14 -17.61
C PHE A 337 7.15 -5.60 -16.21
N GLY A 338 5.92 -5.18 -15.94
CA GLY A 338 5.49 -4.55 -14.69
C GLY A 338 5.60 -3.02 -14.75
N LEU A 339 4.54 -2.34 -14.33
CA LEU A 339 4.43 -0.88 -14.32
C LEU A 339 4.10 -0.34 -12.95
N ALA A 340 3.25 -1.03 -12.18
CA ALA A 340 2.92 -0.64 -10.82
C ALA A 340 4.16 -0.67 -9.91
N PHE A 341 4.08 0.00 -8.77
CA PHE A 341 5.22 0.06 -7.85
C PHE A 341 5.56 -1.29 -7.20
N LYS A 342 4.64 -2.25 -7.23
CA LYS A 342 4.83 -3.64 -6.80
C LYS A 342 3.83 -4.58 -7.48
N GLU A 343 3.94 -5.88 -7.21
CA GLU A 343 3.06 -6.93 -7.69
C GLU A 343 1.63 -6.80 -7.12
N ASP A 344 0.66 -7.35 -7.85
CA ASP A 344 -0.75 -7.47 -7.43
C ASP A 344 -1.42 -6.14 -7.04
N THR A 345 -1.08 -5.05 -7.71
CA THR A 345 -1.72 -3.74 -7.54
C THR A 345 -1.78 -2.99 -8.87
N ASP A 346 -2.73 -2.09 -9.00
CA ASP A 346 -2.86 -1.12 -10.09
C ASP A 346 -2.29 0.27 -9.74
N ASP A 347 -1.69 0.43 -8.55
CA ASP A 347 -1.19 1.72 -8.09
C ASP A 347 0.15 2.08 -8.76
N LEU A 348 0.12 3.17 -9.52
CA LEU A 348 1.25 3.72 -10.27
C LEU A 348 1.93 4.91 -9.57
N ARG A 349 1.37 5.36 -8.45
CA ARG A 349 1.88 6.54 -7.75
C ARG A 349 3.30 6.31 -7.23
N GLU A 350 4.19 7.22 -7.62
CA GLU A 350 5.62 7.14 -7.28
C GLU A 350 6.27 5.78 -7.66
N SER A 351 5.74 5.10 -8.69
CA SER A 351 6.39 3.89 -9.20
C SER A 351 7.75 4.23 -9.79
N PRO A 352 8.83 3.56 -9.35
CA PRO A 352 10.16 3.76 -9.92
C PRO A 352 10.23 3.46 -11.43
N VAL A 353 9.33 2.60 -11.92
CA VAL A 353 9.23 2.28 -13.35
C VAL A 353 8.83 3.50 -14.17
N ILE A 354 7.96 4.37 -13.63
CA ILE A 354 7.58 5.62 -14.31
C ILE A 354 8.83 6.49 -14.55
N THR A 355 9.70 6.63 -13.55
CA THR A 355 10.96 7.37 -13.69
C THR A 355 11.90 6.72 -14.72
N ILE A 356 11.98 5.39 -14.77
CA ILE A 356 12.71 4.68 -15.83
C ILE A 356 12.14 5.03 -17.22
N LEU A 357 10.82 4.99 -17.38
CA LEU A 357 10.14 5.30 -18.64
C LEU A 357 10.46 6.73 -19.11
N GLU A 358 10.31 7.71 -18.22
CA GLU A 358 10.64 9.12 -18.52
C GLU A 358 12.10 9.26 -18.98
N HIS A 359 13.01 8.60 -18.28
CA HIS A 359 14.43 8.66 -18.58
C HIS A 359 14.77 8.01 -19.94
N LEU A 360 14.25 6.80 -20.19
CA LEU A 360 14.50 6.08 -21.46
C LEU A 360 13.94 6.82 -22.65
N ILE A 361 12.71 7.33 -22.53
CA ILE A 361 12.07 8.15 -23.57
C ILE A 361 12.86 9.43 -23.81
N GLY A 362 13.26 10.12 -22.73
CA GLY A 362 14.10 11.32 -22.80
C GLY A 362 15.46 11.08 -23.47
N LYS A 363 15.98 9.85 -23.45
CA LYS A 363 17.20 9.41 -24.13
C LYS A 363 16.95 8.85 -25.53
N GLY A 364 15.72 8.92 -26.03
CA GLY A 364 15.37 8.50 -27.39
C GLY A 364 15.18 7.00 -27.57
N ARG A 365 15.13 6.21 -26.49
CA ARG A 365 14.79 4.77 -26.56
C ARG A 365 13.29 4.61 -26.88
N THR A 366 12.96 3.62 -27.68
CA THR A 366 11.57 3.19 -27.87
C THR A 366 11.20 2.23 -26.75
N VAL A 367 10.14 2.55 -26.01
CA VAL A 367 9.74 1.75 -24.85
C VAL A 367 8.37 1.16 -25.04
N ARG A 368 8.20 -0.09 -24.65
CA ARG A 368 6.92 -0.79 -24.52
C ARG A 368 6.80 -1.38 -23.13
N VAL A 369 5.57 -1.42 -22.63
CA VAL A 369 5.30 -1.89 -21.25
C VAL A 369 4.16 -2.89 -21.29
N PHE A 370 4.29 -3.96 -20.55
CA PHE A 370 3.21 -4.88 -20.26
C PHE A 370 3.10 -5.08 -18.74
N ASP A 371 1.91 -4.87 -18.24
CA ASP A 371 1.56 -5.17 -16.84
C ASP A 371 0.17 -5.85 -16.86
N PRO A 372 0.05 -7.06 -16.29
CA PRO A 372 -1.21 -7.81 -16.35
C PRO A 372 -2.36 -7.15 -15.56
N HIS A 373 -2.04 -6.26 -14.63
CA HIS A 373 -3.02 -5.60 -13.75
C HIS A 373 -3.34 -4.16 -14.15
N ILE A 374 -2.68 -3.63 -15.21
CA ILE A 374 -2.85 -2.24 -15.64
C ILE A 374 -3.68 -2.15 -16.91
N GLN A 375 -4.89 -1.66 -16.75
CA GLN A 375 -5.76 -1.25 -17.86
C GLN A 375 -6.09 0.24 -17.66
N ILE A 376 -5.61 1.11 -18.57
CA ILE A 376 -5.75 2.57 -18.40
C ILE A 376 -7.20 3.00 -18.24
N GLY A 377 -8.13 2.31 -18.91
CA GLY A 377 -9.57 2.60 -18.79
C GLY A 377 -10.16 2.32 -17.40
N GLU A 378 -9.44 1.58 -16.56
CA GLU A 378 -9.88 1.19 -15.21
C GLU A 378 -9.14 1.96 -14.11
N ILE A 379 -8.13 2.78 -14.49
CA ILE A 379 -7.42 3.63 -13.54
C ILE A 379 -8.17 4.95 -13.37
N TYR A 380 -8.42 5.38 -12.13
CA TYR A 380 -9.11 6.62 -11.83
C TYR A 380 -8.56 7.34 -10.59
N GLY A 381 -9.13 8.51 -10.30
CA GLY A 381 -8.80 9.30 -9.12
C GLY A 381 -7.35 9.81 -9.12
N SER A 382 -6.72 9.81 -7.96
CA SER A 382 -5.36 10.31 -7.78
C SER A 382 -4.30 9.48 -8.52
N ASN A 383 -4.55 8.19 -8.73
CA ASN A 383 -3.66 7.30 -9.49
C ASN A 383 -3.62 7.73 -10.98
N LEU A 384 -4.78 7.91 -11.60
CA LEU A 384 -4.86 8.43 -12.98
C LEU A 384 -4.23 9.82 -13.10
N SER A 385 -4.53 10.73 -12.17
CA SER A 385 -3.98 12.09 -12.18
C SER A 385 -2.46 12.09 -12.12
N PHE A 386 -1.87 11.23 -11.30
CA PHE A 386 -0.42 11.06 -11.21
C PHE A 386 0.16 10.58 -12.56
N VAL A 387 -0.39 9.52 -13.10
CA VAL A 387 0.10 8.91 -14.36
C VAL A 387 0.02 9.88 -15.53
N VAL A 388 -1.12 10.56 -15.69
CA VAL A 388 -1.32 11.55 -16.78
C VAL A 388 -0.40 12.75 -16.62
N SER A 389 -0.07 13.14 -15.38
CA SER A 389 0.88 14.23 -15.11
C SER A 389 2.31 13.83 -15.45
N ALA A 390 2.75 12.63 -15.07
CA ALA A 390 4.10 12.13 -15.30
C ALA A 390 4.30 11.70 -16.77
N LEU A 391 3.38 10.90 -17.31
CA LEU A 391 3.45 10.35 -18.67
C LEU A 391 2.09 10.51 -19.39
N PRO A 392 1.78 11.69 -19.95
CA PRO A 392 0.48 11.95 -20.60
C PRO A 392 0.11 10.96 -21.72
N HIS A 393 1.10 10.31 -22.32
CA HIS A 393 0.92 9.37 -23.44
C HIS A 393 1.17 7.89 -23.08
N ILE A 394 1.11 7.55 -21.79
CA ILE A 394 1.37 6.19 -21.30
C ILE A 394 0.55 5.12 -22.00
N GLY A 395 -0.68 5.43 -22.41
CA GLY A 395 -1.53 4.51 -23.17
C GLY A 395 -0.94 4.02 -24.49
N ARG A 396 -0.02 4.79 -25.08
CA ARG A 396 0.69 4.40 -26.28
C ARG A 396 1.88 3.47 -26.02
N LEU A 397 2.32 3.40 -24.79
CA LEU A 397 3.44 2.57 -24.35
C LEU A 397 3.00 1.17 -23.95
N LEU A 398 1.75 1.03 -23.49
CA LEU A 398 1.20 -0.24 -23.05
C LEU A 398 0.95 -1.19 -24.23
N THR A 399 1.26 -2.46 -24.01
CA THR A 399 0.93 -3.56 -24.92
C THR A 399 -0.21 -4.39 -24.33
N GLY A 400 -1.06 -4.94 -25.21
CA GLY A 400 -2.20 -5.74 -24.79
C GLY A 400 -1.85 -7.16 -24.34
N SER A 401 -0.61 -7.61 -24.58
CA SER A 401 -0.16 -8.96 -24.21
C SER A 401 1.36 -9.04 -24.05
N LEU A 402 1.81 -10.07 -23.33
CA LEU A 402 3.23 -10.39 -23.19
C LEU A 402 3.89 -10.72 -24.53
N ASP A 403 3.19 -11.40 -25.42
CA ASP A 403 3.71 -11.72 -26.77
C ASP A 403 3.97 -10.46 -27.57
N GLN A 404 3.09 -9.45 -27.47
CA GLN A 404 3.32 -8.14 -28.10
C GLN A 404 4.51 -7.41 -27.49
N LEU A 405 4.70 -7.48 -26.17
CA LEU A 405 5.88 -6.92 -25.51
C LEU A 405 7.16 -7.56 -26.08
N ILE A 406 7.24 -8.89 -26.07
CA ILE A 406 8.41 -9.65 -26.55
C ILE A 406 8.69 -9.33 -28.01
N SER A 407 7.69 -9.43 -28.89
CA SER A 407 7.89 -9.23 -30.34
C SER A 407 8.25 -7.79 -30.73
N SER A 408 7.94 -6.81 -29.89
CA SER A 408 8.23 -5.39 -30.13
C SER A 408 9.53 -4.90 -29.46
N SER A 409 10.29 -5.77 -28.81
CA SER A 409 11.46 -5.42 -28.01
C SER A 409 12.77 -6.04 -28.52
N ASP A 410 13.88 -5.38 -28.31
CA ASP A 410 15.25 -5.89 -28.55
C ASP A 410 15.86 -6.45 -27.26
N ALA A 411 15.44 -5.91 -26.10
CA ALA A 411 15.82 -6.36 -24.76
C ALA A 411 14.65 -6.13 -23.79
N LEU A 412 14.67 -6.87 -22.68
CA LEU A 412 13.61 -6.85 -21.68
C LEU A 412 14.15 -6.41 -20.31
N VAL A 413 13.31 -5.66 -19.59
CA VAL A 413 13.51 -5.30 -18.18
C VAL A 413 12.36 -5.89 -17.38
N ILE A 414 12.68 -6.69 -16.38
CA ILE A 414 11.70 -7.30 -15.49
C ILE A 414 11.65 -6.48 -14.21
N ALA A 415 10.67 -5.61 -14.09
CA ALA A 415 10.53 -4.69 -12.95
C ALA A 415 9.67 -5.28 -11.81
N GLN A 416 8.83 -6.27 -12.12
CA GLN A 416 8.00 -7.01 -11.16
C GLN A 416 8.16 -8.51 -11.39
N LYS A 417 7.87 -9.30 -10.36
CA LYS A 417 7.91 -10.76 -10.46
C LYS A 417 6.80 -11.27 -11.40
N PRO A 418 7.14 -11.86 -12.54
CA PRO A 418 6.13 -12.42 -13.43
C PRO A 418 5.52 -13.70 -12.85
N PRO A 419 4.25 -14.02 -13.18
CA PRO A 419 3.69 -15.33 -12.89
C PRO A 419 4.49 -16.44 -13.61
N ILE A 420 4.44 -17.66 -13.09
CA ILE A 420 5.24 -18.80 -13.59
C ILE A 420 5.06 -19.01 -15.09
N THR A 421 3.84 -18.83 -15.59
CA THR A 421 3.53 -18.94 -17.04
C THR A 421 4.26 -17.89 -17.87
N ALA A 422 4.37 -16.66 -17.37
CA ALA A 422 5.06 -15.57 -18.06
C ALA A 422 6.59 -15.76 -18.01
N ILE A 423 7.14 -16.32 -16.92
CA ILE A 423 8.56 -16.64 -16.81
C ILE A 423 9.00 -17.57 -17.96
N ALA A 424 8.21 -18.62 -18.23
CA ALA A 424 8.50 -19.54 -19.34
C ALA A 424 8.55 -18.85 -20.70
N GLN A 425 7.60 -17.96 -20.97
CA GLN A 425 7.55 -17.19 -22.23
C GLN A 425 8.72 -16.20 -22.33
N LEU A 426 9.03 -15.47 -21.25
CA LEU A 426 10.15 -14.53 -21.20
C LEU A 426 11.48 -15.25 -21.45
N THR A 427 11.69 -16.39 -20.78
CA THR A 427 12.91 -17.20 -20.96
C THR A 427 13.00 -17.77 -22.39
N ALA A 428 11.90 -18.26 -22.95
CA ALA A 428 11.85 -18.81 -24.30
C ALA A 428 12.07 -17.76 -25.39
N SER A 429 11.91 -16.47 -25.09
CA SER A 429 12.14 -15.38 -26.06
C SER A 429 13.59 -15.28 -26.53
N GLY A 430 14.55 -15.72 -25.72
CA GLY A 430 15.99 -15.59 -25.99
C GLY A 430 16.51 -14.14 -26.02
N LEU A 431 15.69 -13.14 -25.68
CA LEU A 431 16.10 -11.75 -25.63
C LEU A 431 17.00 -11.49 -24.42
N PRO A 432 17.98 -10.58 -24.56
CA PRO A 432 18.71 -10.07 -23.40
C PRO A 432 17.75 -9.52 -22.35
N MET A 433 17.93 -9.90 -21.08
CA MET A 433 17.06 -9.50 -19.98
C MET A 433 17.85 -8.93 -18.81
N LEU A 434 17.33 -7.86 -18.23
CA LEU A 434 17.73 -7.33 -16.93
C LEU A 434 16.61 -7.56 -15.93
N ASP A 435 16.87 -8.34 -14.89
CA ASP A 435 15.92 -8.65 -13.84
C ASP A 435 16.14 -7.73 -12.62
N LEU A 436 15.29 -6.72 -12.48
CA LEU A 436 15.24 -5.83 -11.34
C LEU A 436 14.45 -6.42 -10.16
N SER A 437 13.53 -7.37 -10.44
CA SER A 437 12.68 -8.00 -9.44
C SER A 437 13.39 -9.10 -8.64
N ARG A 438 14.60 -9.48 -9.08
CA ARG A 438 15.41 -10.56 -8.53
C ARG A 438 14.62 -11.85 -8.35
N LEU A 439 14.14 -12.34 -9.47
CA LEU A 439 13.54 -13.68 -9.57
C LEU A 439 14.54 -14.72 -9.04
N GLU A 440 14.11 -15.56 -8.13
CA GLU A 440 14.81 -16.81 -7.82
C GLU A 440 14.67 -17.79 -9.01
N ILE A 441 15.16 -17.41 -10.18
CA ILE A 441 15.36 -18.37 -11.28
C ILE A 441 16.52 -19.23 -10.81
N LYS A 442 16.26 -20.49 -10.51
CA LYS A 442 17.33 -21.45 -10.20
C LYS A 442 18.42 -21.31 -11.26
N ARG A 443 19.63 -21.02 -10.83
CA ARG A 443 20.82 -21.01 -11.67
C ARG A 443 21.14 -22.44 -12.09
N ASP A 444 20.42 -22.95 -13.07
CA ASP A 444 20.97 -24.07 -13.82
C ASP A 444 22.10 -23.52 -14.69
N SER A 445 23.22 -24.23 -14.69
CA SER A 445 24.42 -23.87 -15.46
C SER A 445 24.18 -23.70 -16.95
N GLU A 446 23.05 -24.14 -17.47
CA GLU A 446 22.57 -23.97 -18.84
C GLU A 446 21.96 -22.58 -19.11
N LEU A 447 21.46 -21.87 -18.09
CA LEU A 447 20.90 -20.52 -18.24
C LEU A 447 21.96 -19.42 -18.39
N LYS A 448 23.21 -19.67 -17.98
CA LYS A 448 24.35 -18.78 -18.31
C LYS A 448 24.60 -18.67 -19.82
N ALA A 449 24.17 -19.63 -20.60
CA ALA A 449 24.25 -19.62 -22.04
C ALA A 449 23.12 -18.85 -22.73
N SER A 450 22.05 -18.48 -22.00
CA SER A 450 20.84 -17.85 -22.55
C SER A 450 20.79 -16.32 -22.45
N GLY A 451 21.88 -15.65 -22.04
CA GLY A 451 21.97 -14.19 -22.10
C GLY A 451 21.26 -13.43 -20.97
N ILE A 452 20.96 -14.06 -19.83
CA ILE A 452 20.44 -13.35 -18.67
C ILE A 452 21.60 -12.65 -17.97
N ALA A 453 21.67 -11.33 -18.11
CA ALA A 453 22.62 -10.51 -17.35
C ALA A 453 22.04 -10.24 -15.95
N TYR A 454 22.76 -10.67 -14.91
CA TYR A 454 22.51 -10.23 -13.55
C TYR A 454 23.16 -8.87 -13.30
N SER A 455 22.41 -7.90 -12.75
CA SER A 455 22.94 -6.67 -12.20
C SER A 455 23.86 -6.96 -11.01
N GLY A 456 25.07 -7.38 -11.26
CA GLY A 456 26.00 -7.80 -10.20
C GLY A 456 27.41 -8.06 -10.63
N GLN A 457 27.74 -7.85 -11.89
CA GLN A 457 29.13 -7.76 -12.32
C GLN A 457 29.44 -6.32 -12.70
N ALA A 458 29.75 -5.52 -11.70
CA ALA A 458 30.52 -4.30 -11.93
C ALA A 458 32.00 -4.66 -11.94
N GLN A 459 32.69 -4.16 -12.93
CA GLN A 459 34.14 -4.01 -12.88
C GLN A 459 34.52 -2.99 -11.82
#